data_17ac303a406d43b6cf2524f9d34ee57e
#
_entry.id   17ac303a406d43b6cf2524f9d34ee57e
#
_cell.length_a   1.000
_cell.length_b   1.000
_cell.length_c   1.000
_cell.angle_alpha   90.00
_cell.angle_beta   90.00
_cell.angle_gamma   90.00
#
_symmetry.space_group_name_H-M   'P 1'
#
loop_
_entity.id
_entity.type
_entity.pdbx_description
1 polymer ?
#
loop_
_entity_poly.entity_id
_entity_poly.type
_entity_poly.pdbx_seq_one_letter_code
_entity_poly.pdbx_strand_id
1 'polypeptide(L)'
;MSVTPSSPDYIIPKLKAETIASLVRRGTRLDGRGLHDIRRVEIIPNYLPKADGSALVKLGNTQVLVGVKLEVGTPYPDAPDQGVIIVSAEFVPMASPVFEPGPPDENAIELARVIDRSIRELGAIDLSKLVLIPGKKVWVVWIDIYVLDHDGNLVDASSIATLAALLTAKIPKAVISEEDEQIVVDKTTHVAQLPLLKKVVTVTIGKLGKALIVDPDLEEESVLDTKIIFAISEDGKIAGIQKSGLSSITKDEVLRAMDIAIRKGRELIKIIEQAVEAAVEQAEAKERKEAEEGKEEEVVKEPVKDVEKEKAEEEPTKKEAVPAAQEEEVQQAETRRGEGGEEAKAEEEEAKEREKEEIEEKPKKEQEGEAREKVETEEVVGEEESN
;
A
#
# COMPACT_ATOMS: atom_id res chain seq x y z
N MET A 1 26.71 -18.38 -14.40
CA MET A 1 25.53 -17.81 -13.77
C MET A 1 25.95 -16.51 -13.11
N SER A 2 25.62 -15.38 -13.72
CA SER A 2 25.87 -14.06 -13.16
C SER A 2 24.86 -13.84 -12.04
N VAL A 3 25.28 -13.91 -10.79
CA VAL A 3 24.48 -13.41 -9.66
C VAL A 3 24.62 -11.92 -9.71
N THR A 4 23.68 -11.25 -10.34
CA THR A 4 23.54 -9.80 -10.22
C THR A 4 23.23 -9.53 -8.76
N PRO A 5 24.01 -8.73 -8.02
CA PRO A 5 23.65 -8.36 -6.67
C PRO A 5 22.35 -7.57 -6.75
N SER A 6 21.31 -8.12 -6.14
CA SER A 6 20.04 -7.44 -5.94
C SER A 6 20.27 -6.23 -5.06
N SER A 7 19.94 -5.05 -5.56
CA SER A 7 19.92 -3.74 -4.94
C SER A 7 21.27 -3.22 -4.42
N PRO A 8 21.56 -1.93 -4.52
CA PRO A 8 22.70 -1.35 -3.84
C PRO A 8 22.49 -1.51 -2.33
N ASP A 9 23.13 -2.54 -1.77
CA ASP A 9 23.11 -2.80 -0.33
C ASP A 9 23.58 -1.55 0.41
N TYR A 10 22.87 -1.20 1.47
CA TYR A 10 23.31 -0.13 2.36
C TYR A 10 24.68 -0.50 2.93
N ILE A 11 25.72 0.18 2.46
CA ILE A 11 27.11 -0.13 2.84
C ILE A 11 27.43 0.47 4.20
N ILE A 12 27.54 -0.37 5.21
CA ILE A 12 28.01 0.04 6.53
C ILE A 12 29.52 -0.02 6.62
N PRO A 13 30.18 1.00 7.21
CA PRO A 13 31.58 0.92 7.55
C PRO A 13 31.88 -0.28 8.46
N LYS A 14 32.94 -1.04 8.16
CA LYS A 14 33.32 -2.25 8.91
C LYS A 14 33.40 -2.04 10.42
N LEU A 15 33.90 -0.87 10.86
CA LEU A 15 33.98 -0.51 12.29
C LEU A 15 32.58 -0.42 12.93
N LYS A 16 31.60 0.09 12.19
CA LYS A 16 30.23 0.19 12.70
C LYS A 16 29.58 -1.20 12.82
N ALA A 17 29.78 -2.05 11.81
CA ALA A 17 29.33 -3.44 11.83
C ALA A 17 29.92 -4.22 13.03
N GLU A 18 31.22 -4.05 13.32
CA GLU A 18 31.87 -4.66 14.49
C GLU A 18 31.32 -4.11 15.81
N THR A 19 30.98 -2.83 15.86
CA THR A 19 30.35 -2.19 17.03
C THR A 19 28.97 -2.76 17.28
N ILE A 20 28.10 -2.83 16.27
CA ILE A 20 26.76 -3.44 16.37
C ILE A 20 26.88 -4.89 16.87
N ALA A 21 27.73 -5.70 16.25
CA ALA A 21 27.94 -7.08 16.66
C ALA A 21 28.46 -7.22 18.10
N SER A 22 29.27 -6.26 18.57
CA SER A 22 29.77 -6.22 19.94
C SER A 22 28.69 -5.88 20.95
N LEU A 23 27.81 -4.90 20.63
CA LEU A 23 26.71 -4.48 21.47
C LEU A 23 25.66 -5.60 21.59
N VAL A 24 25.27 -6.21 20.48
CA VAL A 24 24.31 -7.33 20.43
C VAL A 24 24.81 -8.52 21.26
N ARG A 25 26.11 -8.83 21.23
CA ARG A 25 26.71 -9.86 22.12
C ARG A 25 26.62 -9.53 23.60
N ARG A 26 26.55 -8.23 23.96
CA ARG A 26 26.37 -7.76 25.34
C ARG A 26 24.90 -7.69 25.76
N GLY A 27 23.96 -7.97 24.84
CA GLY A 27 22.51 -7.92 25.09
C GLY A 27 21.89 -6.53 24.95
N THR A 28 22.60 -5.59 24.32
CA THR A 28 22.12 -4.23 24.04
C THR A 28 22.21 -3.91 22.55
N ARG A 29 21.50 -2.88 22.09
CA ARG A 29 21.52 -2.41 20.70
C ARG A 29 22.09 -0.99 20.63
N LEU A 30 22.30 -0.49 19.40
CA LEU A 30 22.91 0.83 19.19
C LEU A 30 22.01 1.96 19.73
N ASP A 31 20.71 1.83 19.59
CA ASP A 31 19.69 2.75 20.08
C ASP A 31 19.32 2.57 21.57
N GLY A 32 19.95 1.63 22.25
CA GLY A 32 19.72 1.34 23.67
C GLY A 32 18.60 0.36 23.97
N ARG A 33 17.85 -0.15 22.95
CA ARG A 33 16.85 -1.19 23.13
C ARG A 33 17.46 -2.52 23.58
N GLY A 34 16.67 -3.35 24.25
CA GLY A 34 16.97 -4.75 24.44
C GLY A 34 16.83 -5.55 23.15
N LEU A 35 17.36 -6.77 23.12
CA LEU A 35 17.37 -7.59 21.89
C LEU A 35 15.97 -7.92 21.34
N HIS A 36 14.97 -7.98 22.23
CA HIS A 36 13.60 -8.35 21.86
C HIS A 36 12.62 -7.15 21.89
N ASP A 37 13.13 -5.94 22.02
CA ASP A 37 12.28 -4.76 22.05
C ASP A 37 11.99 -4.26 20.64
N ILE A 38 10.74 -3.86 20.42
CA ILE A 38 10.26 -3.26 19.17
C ILE A 38 10.41 -1.74 19.30
N ARG A 39 10.71 -1.05 18.21
CA ARG A 39 10.68 0.42 18.14
C ARG A 39 9.29 0.94 18.51
N ARG A 40 9.22 2.22 18.83
CA ARG A 40 7.93 2.88 19.09
C ARG A 40 7.06 2.76 17.85
N VAL A 41 5.85 2.22 18.03
CA VAL A 41 4.83 2.12 17.00
C VAL A 41 3.85 3.28 17.18
N GLU A 42 3.65 4.05 16.13
CA GLU A 42 2.62 5.09 16.05
C GLU A 42 1.70 4.76 14.87
N ILE A 43 0.40 4.68 15.12
CA ILE A 43 -0.60 4.27 14.14
C ILE A 43 -1.61 5.38 14.01
N ILE A 44 -1.85 5.86 12.78
CA ILE A 44 -2.85 6.87 12.44
C ILE A 44 -3.85 6.23 11.48
N PRO A 45 -4.95 5.67 11.98
CA PRO A 45 -5.99 5.06 11.16
C PRO A 45 -6.79 6.12 10.39
N ASN A 46 -7.45 5.71 9.31
CA ASN A 46 -8.25 6.59 8.45
C ASN A 46 -7.50 7.83 7.94
N TYR A 47 -6.21 7.66 7.64
CA TYR A 47 -5.34 8.75 7.19
C TYR A 47 -5.78 9.34 5.84
N LEU A 48 -6.30 8.52 4.95
CA LEU A 48 -6.79 8.92 3.61
C LEU A 48 -8.32 8.91 3.60
N PRO A 49 -8.98 10.10 3.59
CA PRO A 49 -10.45 10.20 3.67
C PRO A 49 -11.20 9.61 2.46
N LYS A 50 -10.53 9.43 1.33
CA LYS A 50 -11.14 8.92 0.08
C LYS A 50 -10.93 7.42 -0.12
N ALA A 51 -10.10 6.77 0.69
CA ALA A 51 -9.94 5.33 0.68
C ALA A 51 -11.06 4.67 1.49
N ASP A 52 -11.44 3.46 1.14
CA ASP A 52 -12.43 2.68 1.89
C ASP A 52 -11.88 2.24 3.26
N GLY A 53 -10.56 2.17 3.40
CA GLY A 53 -9.81 2.02 4.64
C GLY A 53 -8.38 2.50 4.45
N SER A 54 -7.74 3.01 5.50
CA SER A 54 -6.34 3.45 5.38
C SER A 54 -5.67 3.57 6.75
N ALA A 55 -4.34 3.47 6.75
CA ALA A 55 -3.54 3.75 7.92
C ALA A 55 -2.14 4.24 7.54
N LEU A 56 -1.65 5.22 8.27
CA LEU A 56 -0.24 5.60 8.29
C LEU A 56 0.40 5.03 9.55
N VAL A 57 1.48 4.28 9.40
CA VAL A 57 2.24 3.69 10.50
C VAL A 57 3.67 4.21 10.51
N LYS A 58 4.13 4.56 11.70
CA LYS A 58 5.54 4.85 11.96
C LYS A 58 6.09 3.82 12.94
N LEU A 59 7.09 3.08 12.50
CA LEU A 59 7.85 2.13 13.29
C LEU A 59 9.26 2.68 13.50
N GLY A 60 9.46 3.42 14.60
CA GLY A 60 10.62 4.29 14.72
C GLY A 60 10.62 5.37 13.63
N ASN A 61 11.66 5.38 12.78
CA ASN A 61 11.75 6.29 11.64
C ASN A 61 11.12 5.70 10.36
N THR A 62 10.92 4.39 10.28
CA THR A 62 10.26 3.76 9.13
C THR A 62 8.80 4.20 9.05
N GLN A 63 8.37 4.69 7.89
CA GLN A 63 7.01 5.18 7.66
C GLN A 63 6.39 4.46 6.48
N VAL A 64 5.20 3.90 6.70
CA VAL A 64 4.44 3.17 5.68
C VAL A 64 2.98 3.63 5.68
N LEU A 65 2.48 3.95 4.50
CA LEU A 65 1.08 4.28 4.26
C LEU A 65 0.42 3.12 3.52
N VAL A 66 -0.73 2.68 4.04
CA VAL A 66 -1.55 1.66 3.38
C VAL A 66 -2.93 2.23 3.09
N GLY A 67 -3.38 2.02 1.85
CA GLY A 67 -4.74 2.30 1.39
C GLY A 67 -5.46 1.01 1.01
N VAL A 68 -6.72 0.91 1.41
CA VAL A 68 -7.62 -0.17 0.99
C VAL A 68 -8.71 0.42 0.12
N LYS A 69 -8.95 -0.19 -1.04
CA LYS A 69 -10.00 0.22 -1.97
C LYS A 69 -10.80 -1.01 -2.40
N LEU A 70 -12.12 -0.87 -2.44
CA LEU A 70 -13.01 -1.90 -2.92
C LEU A 70 -13.57 -1.52 -4.30
N GLU A 71 -13.40 -2.42 -5.26
CA GLU A 71 -13.94 -2.26 -6.62
C GLU A 71 -14.72 -3.51 -7.04
N VAL A 72 -15.66 -3.32 -7.95
CA VAL A 72 -16.42 -4.45 -8.52
C VAL A 72 -15.60 -5.07 -9.65
N GLY A 73 -15.30 -6.35 -9.51
CA GLY A 73 -14.54 -7.12 -10.50
C GLY A 73 -15.18 -8.46 -10.85
N THR A 74 -14.39 -9.27 -11.54
CA THR A 74 -14.77 -10.65 -11.91
C THR A 74 -14.01 -11.62 -11.00
N PRO A 75 -14.67 -12.65 -10.44
CA PRO A 75 -14.01 -13.65 -9.63
C PRO A 75 -13.00 -14.47 -10.44
N TYR A 76 -12.07 -15.12 -9.77
CA TYR A 76 -11.20 -16.10 -10.44
C TYR A 76 -12.02 -17.32 -10.91
N PRO A 77 -11.70 -17.94 -12.07
CA PRO A 77 -12.44 -19.08 -12.60
C PRO A 77 -12.46 -20.30 -11.68
N ASP A 78 -11.42 -20.48 -10.88
CA ASP A 78 -11.28 -21.56 -9.88
C ASP A 78 -11.95 -21.27 -8.54
N ALA A 79 -12.36 -20.01 -8.30
CA ALA A 79 -13.03 -19.57 -7.07
C ALA A 79 -14.20 -18.61 -7.36
N PRO A 80 -15.25 -19.07 -8.08
CA PRO A 80 -16.35 -18.20 -8.54
C PRO A 80 -17.22 -17.63 -7.41
N ASP A 81 -17.16 -18.23 -6.23
CA ASP A 81 -17.97 -17.87 -5.05
C ASP A 81 -17.14 -17.12 -4.00
N GLN A 82 -16.04 -16.47 -4.41
CA GLN A 82 -15.17 -15.73 -3.51
C GLN A 82 -14.80 -14.37 -4.09
N GLY A 83 -14.67 -13.37 -3.21
CA GLY A 83 -14.04 -12.09 -3.55
C GLY A 83 -12.55 -12.25 -3.86
N VAL A 84 -11.95 -11.18 -4.37
CA VAL A 84 -10.55 -11.16 -4.77
C VAL A 84 -9.76 -10.23 -3.85
N ILE A 85 -8.57 -10.61 -3.45
CA ILE A 85 -7.59 -9.75 -2.76
C ILE A 85 -6.43 -9.52 -3.71
N ILE A 86 -5.98 -8.27 -3.81
CA ILE A 86 -4.78 -7.89 -4.56
C ILE A 86 -3.96 -7.00 -3.65
N VAL A 87 -2.70 -7.36 -3.45
CA VAL A 87 -1.75 -6.59 -2.64
C VAL A 87 -0.64 -6.09 -3.55
N SER A 88 -0.40 -4.79 -3.52
CA SER A 88 0.71 -4.14 -4.21
C SER A 88 1.58 -3.38 -3.21
N ALA A 89 2.86 -3.20 -3.53
CA ALA A 89 3.76 -2.39 -2.75
C ALA A 89 4.65 -1.55 -3.66
N GLU A 90 4.85 -0.30 -3.29
CA GLU A 90 5.71 0.64 -3.98
C GLU A 90 6.69 1.30 -3.01
N PHE A 91 7.97 1.30 -3.40
CA PHE A 91 9.02 1.99 -2.69
C PHE A 91 9.24 3.34 -3.37
N VAL A 92 8.73 4.42 -2.75
CA VAL A 92 8.85 5.75 -3.36
C VAL A 92 10.29 6.26 -3.27
N PRO A 93 10.83 6.90 -4.31
CA PRO A 93 12.23 7.34 -4.35
C PRO A 93 12.62 8.30 -3.22
N MET A 94 11.67 9.02 -2.64
CA MET A 94 11.93 9.91 -1.50
C MET A 94 12.21 9.16 -0.19
N ALA A 95 11.82 7.89 -0.09
CA ALA A 95 11.92 7.11 1.14
C ALA A 95 13.35 6.65 1.44
N SER A 96 14.19 6.49 0.41
CA SER A 96 15.59 6.11 0.57
C SER A 96 16.41 6.51 -0.65
N PRO A 97 17.68 6.89 -0.47
CA PRO A 97 18.59 7.19 -1.59
C PRO A 97 18.83 6.02 -2.55
N VAL A 98 18.51 4.78 -2.12
CA VAL A 98 18.71 3.57 -2.94
C VAL A 98 17.44 3.17 -3.70
N PHE A 99 16.31 3.85 -3.49
CA PHE A 99 15.09 3.57 -4.22
C PHE A 99 15.03 4.36 -5.52
N GLU A 100 14.87 3.65 -6.63
CA GLU A 100 14.82 4.23 -7.96
C GLU A 100 13.36 4.43 -8.41
N PRO A 101 13.05 5.49 -9.19
CA PRO A 101 11.75 5.65 -9.81
C PRO A 101 11.55 4.59 -10.89
N GLY A 102 10.39 3.94 -10.90
CA GLY A 102 10.09 2.91 -11.90
C GLY A 102 9.04 1.91 -11.43
N PRO A 103 8.87 0.80 -12.15
CA PRO A 103 8.01 -0.28 -11.69
C PRO A 103 8.56 -0.88 -10.38
N PRO A 104 7.70 -1.56 -9.58
CA PRO A 104 8.12 -2.19 -8.33
C PRO A 104 9.32 -3.12 -8.54
N ASP A 105 10.35 -2.94 -7.72
CA ASP A 105 11.54 -3.80 -7.71
C ASP A 105 11.28 -5.16 -7.06
N GLU A 106 12.28 -6.04 -7.05
CA GLU A 106 12.18 -7.38 -6.47
C GLU A 106 11.82 -7.34 -4.97
N ASN A 107 12.30 -6.34 -4.23
CA ASN A 107 12.03 -6.21 -2.80
C ASN A 107 10.60 -5.74 -2.52
N ALA A 108 10.07 -4.83 -3.34
CA ALA A 108 8.68 -4.39 -3.27
C ALA A 108 7.72 -5.54 -3.60
N ILE A 109 8.04 -6.33 -4.65
CA ILE A 109 7.28 -7.54 -5.00
C ILE A 109 7.34 -8.57 -3.88
N GLU A 110 8.52 -8.83 -3.29
CA GLU A 110 8.66 -9.76 -2.15
C GLU A 110 7.81 -9.30 -0.97
N LEU A 111 7.87 -8.02 -0.61
CA LEU A 111 7.09 -7.45 0.49
C LEU A 111 5.59 -7.63 0.26
N ALA A 112 5.09 -7.26 -0.93
CA ALA A 112 3.68 -7.44 -1.29
C ALA A 112 3.23 -8.89 -1.17
N ARG A 113 4.05 -9.84 -1.65
CA ARG A 113 3.74 -11.28 -1.58
C ARG A 113 3.76 -11.84 -0.16
N VAL A 114 4.67 -11.38 0.70
CA VAL A 114 4.70 -11.80 2.12
C VAL A 114 3.43 -11.35 2.82
N ILE A 115 2.99 -10.11 2.60
CA ILE A 115 1.74 -9.58 3.17
C ILE A 115 0.52 -10.31 2.57
N ASP A 116 0.42 -10.46 1.25
CA ASP A 116 -0.67 -11.18 0.60
C ASP A 116 -0.84 -12.59 1.18
N ARG A 117 0.25 -13.35 1.24
CA ARG A 117 0.21 -14.74 1.75
C ARG A 117 -0.15 -14.80 3.23
N SER A 118 0.30 -13.86 4.05
CA SER A 118 -0.05 -13.81 5.46
C SER A 118 -1.55 -13.65 5.70
N ILE A 119 -2.23 -12.87 4.86
CA ILE A 119 -3.67 -12.63 4.91
C ILE A 119 -4.45 -13.82 4.31
N ARG A 120 -4.03 -14.29 3.14
CA ARG A 120 -4.72 -15.29 2.34
C ARG A 120 -4.66 -16.69 2.96
N GLU A 121 -3.48 -17.16 3.36
CA GLU A 121 -3.29 -18.51 3.92
C GLU A 121 -4.03 -18.74 5.23
N LEU A 122 -4.23 -17.68 6.00
CA LEU A 122 -4.99 -17.74 7.24
C LEU A 122 -6.50 -17.57 7.03
N GLY A 123 -6.94 -17.15 5.83
CA GLY A 123 -8.32 -16.76 5.59
C GLY A 123 -8.71 -15.59 6.48
N ALA A 124 -7.85 -14.54 6.53
CA ALA A 124 -8.08 -13.40 7.41
C ALA A 124 -9.35 -12.63 7.05
N ILE A 125 -9.70 -12.57 5.76
CA ILE A 125 -10.92 -11.92 5.24
C ILE A 125 -11.90 -13.01 4.79
N ASP A 126 -13.18 -12.87 5.14
CA ASP A 126 -14.27 -13.73 4.66
C ASP A 126 -14.65 -13.37 3.21
N LEU A 127 -13.94 -13.99 2.26
CA LEU A 127 -14.13 -13.71 0.83
C LEU A 127 -15.49 -14.13 0.33
N SER A 128 -16.18 -15.04 1.01
CA SER A 128 -17.54 -15.49 0.61
C SER A 128 -18.59 -14.38 0.76
N LYS A 129 -18.37 -13.45 1.71
CA LYS A 129 -19.23 -12.28 1.92
C LYS A 129 -18.98 -11.13 0.95
N LEU A 130 -17.97 -11.25 0.12
CA LEU A 130 -17.62 -10.25 -0.89
C LEU A 130 -18.19 -10.58 -2.27
N VAL A 131 -19.06 -11.57 -2.38
CA VAL A 131 -19.75 -11.94 -3.62
C VAL A 131 -20.98 -11.06 -3.81
N LEU A 132 -21.08 -10.41 -4.98
CA LEU A 132 -22.23 -9.60 -5.39
C LEU A 132 -23.19 -10.41 -6.26
N ILE A 133 -22.67 -11.02 -7.32
CA ILE A 133 -23.39 -11.91 -8.22
C ILE A 133 -22.56 -13.19 -8.37
N PRO A 134 -23.00 -14.34 -7.86
CA PRO A 134 -22.23 -15.58 -7.91
C PRO A 134 -21.75 -15.93 -9.33
N GLY A 135 -20.47 -16.20 -9.46
CA GLY A 135 -19.81 -16.54 -10.71
C GLY A 135 -19.61 -15.38 -11.71
N LYS A 136 -20.12 -14.18 -11.43
CA LYS A 136 -20.05 -13.04 -12.36
C LYS A 136 -19.36 -11.81 -11.76
N LYS A 137 -19.78 -11.37 -10.56
CA LYS A 137 -19.33 -10.11 -9.95
C LYS A 137 -19.05 -10.29 -8.47
N VAL A 138 -17.88 -9.80 -8.06
CA VAL A 138 -17.40 -9.84 -6.68
C VAL A 138 -16.73 -8.51 -6.33
N TRP A 139 -16.58 -8.25 -5.04
CA TRP A 139 -15.68 -7.21 -4.57
C TRP A 139 -14.23 -7.66 -4.72
N VAL A 140 -13.41 -6.79 -5.30
CA VAL A 140 -11.96 -6.88 -5.33
C VAL A 140 -11.43 -5.92 -4.28
N VAL A 141 -10.70 -6.46 -3.31
CA VAL A 141 -10.04 -5.69 -2.25
C VAL A 141 -8.62 -5.40 -2.70
N TRP A 142 -8.36 -4.16 -3.07
CA TRP A 142 -7.02 -3.65 -3.36
C TRP A 142 -6.37 -3.17 -2.07
N ILE A 143 -5.16 -3.61 -1.81
CA ILE A 143 -4.36 -3.20 -0.66
C ILE A 143 -3.06 -2.64 -1.23
N ASP A 144 -2.94 -1.31 -1.21
CA ASP A 144 -1.81 -0.59 -1.77
C ASP A 144 -0.90 -0.11 -0.65
N ILE A 145 0.36 -0.53 -0.66
CA ILE A 145 1.36 -0.27 0.37
C ILE A 145 2.39 0.70 -0.21
N TYR A 146 2.54 1.87 0.39
CA TYR A 146 3.53 2.88 0.03
C TYR A 146 4.55 3.07 1.15
N VAL A 147 5.83 2.83 0.85
CA VAL A 147 6.92 3.10 1.78
C VAL A 147 7.33 4.55 1.63
N LEU A 148 7.11 5.36 2.67
CA LEU A 148 7.39 6.81 2.69
C LEU A 148 8.74 7.16 3.30
N ASP A 149 9.27 6.31 4.21
CA ASP A 149 10.57 6.47 4.84
C ASP A 149 11.12 5.09 5.23
N HIS A 150 12.41 4.85 5.02
CA HIS A 150 13.02 3.54 5.18
C HIS A 150 14.17 3.55 6.19
N ASP A 151 13.90 3.03 7.37
CA ASP A 151 14.87 2.78 8.44
C ASP A 151 14.83 1.31 8.91
N GLY A 152 14.73 0.38 7.95
CA GLY A 152 14.67 -1.08 8.20
C GLY A 152 13.29 -1.59 8.58
N ASN A 153 13.15 -2.91 8.52
CA ASN A 153 11.96 -3.69 8.89
C ASN A 153 10.65 -3.26 8.21
N LEU A 154 10.73 -3.06 6.90
CA LEU A 154 9.58 -2.65 6.09
C LEU A 154 8.42 -3.65 6.16
N VAL A 155 8.71 -4.94 6.32
CA VAL A 155 7.67 -5.99 6.33
C VAL A 155 6.76 -5.87 7.55
N ASP A 156 7.34 -5.67 8.75
CA ASP A 156 6.53 -5.53 9.96
C ASP A 156 5.76 -4.21 9.97
N ALA A 157 6.40 -3.10 9.54
CA ALA A 157 5.73 -1.81 9.41
C ALA A 157 4.53 -1.89 8.44
N SER A 158 4.72 -2.53 7.27
CA SER A 158 3.67 -2.74 6.28
C SER A 158 2.55 -3.66 6.78
N SER A 159 2.89 -4.70 7.52
CA SER A 159 1.90 -5.61 8.10
C SER A 159 1.04 -4.92 9.16
N ILE A 160 1.64 -4.11 10.04
CA ILE A 160 0.94 -3.31 11.04
C ILE A 160 -0.02 -2.32 10.34
N ALA A 161 0.48 -1.62 9.31
CA ALA A 161 -0.31 -0.66 8.54
C ALA A 161 -1.46 -1.34 7.79
N THR A 162 -1.21 -2.51 7.19
CA THR A 162 -2.23 -3.29 6.49
C THR A 162 -3.33 -3.75 7.44
N LEU A 163 -2.99 -4.31 8.61
CA LEU A 163 -4.00 -4.72 9.58
C LEU A 163 -4.81 -3.52 10.08
N ALA A 164 -4.18 -2.39 10.38
CA ALA A 164 -4.88 -1.18 10.79
C ALA A 164 -5.82 -0.64 9.69
N ALA A 165 -5.38 -0.65 8.44
CA ALA A 165 -6.20 -0.24 7.30
C ALA A 165 -7.40 -1.18 7.07
N LEU A 166 -7.20 -2.51 7.19
CA LEU A 166 -8.28 -3.50 7.07
C LEU A 166 -9.31 -3.39 8.20
N LEU A 167 -8.90 -3.08 9.42
CA LEU A 167 -9.80 -2.87 10.55
C LEU A 167 -10.66 -1.62 10.39
N THR A 168 -10.20 -0.62 9.63
CA THR A 168 -10.95 0.60 9.33
C THR A 168 -11.75 0.53 8.04
N ALA A 169 -11.49 -0.48 7.20
CA ALA A 169 -12.08 -0.61 5.87
C ALA A 169 -13.59 -0.87 5.94
N LYS A 170 -14.34 -0.10 5.14
CA LYS A 170 -15.80 -0.19 5.05
C LYS A 170 -16.22 -0.52 3.61
N ILE A 171 -17.18 -1.40 3.46
CA ILE A 171 -17.71 -1.80 2.15
C ILE A 171 -18.67 -0.71 1.65
N PRO A 172 -18.44 -0.11 0.46
CA PRO A 172 -19.35 0.85 -0.12
C PRO A 172 -20.66 0.18 -0.56
N LYS A 173 -21.72 0.98 -0.67
CA LYS A 173 -23.05 0.49 -1.09
C LYS A 173 -23.02 0.19 -2.59
N ALA A 174 -23.37 -1.06 -2.95
CA ALA A 174 -23.59 -1.47 -4.33
C ALA A 174 -25.11 -1.64 -4.60
N VAL A 175 -25.58 -1.04 -5.69
CA VAL A 175 -26.96 -1.21 -6.18
C VAL A 175 -26.88 -2.00 -7.48
N ILE A 176 -27.54 -3.15 -7.51
CA ILE A 176 -27.55 -4.05 -8.66
C ILE A 176 -28.81 -3.72 -9.48
N SER A 177 -28.66 -3.36 -10.76
CA SER A 177 -29.77 -3.23 -11.70
C SER A 177 -30.17 -4.62 -12.18
N GLU A 178 -31.45 -4.96 -11.99
CA GLU A 178 -31.98 -6.30 -12.37
C GLU A 178 -32.04 -6.50 -13.90
N GLU A 179 -32.13 -5.40 -14.67
CA GLU A 179 -32.32 -5.48 -16.14
C GLU A 179 -30.99 -5.68 -16.89
N ASP A 180 -29.90 -5.04 -16.44
CA ASP A 180 -28.62 -5.02 -17.20
C ASP A 180 -27.45 -5.69 -16.46
N GLU A 181 -27.66 -6.25 -15.27
CA GLU A 181 -26.60 -6.77 -14.38
C GLU A 181 -25.49 -5.71 -14.10
N GLN A 182 -25.81 -4.43 -14.34
CA GLN A 182 -24.90 -3.33 -14.04
C GLN A 182 -24.92 -3.03 -12.54
N ILE A 183 -23.73 -2.86 -11.98
CA ILE A 183 -23.57 -2.54 -10.56
C ILE A 183 -23.09 -1.09 -10.46
N VAL A 184 -23.92 -0.26 -9.82
CA VAL A 184 -23.57 1.12 -9.49
C VAL A 184 -23.09 1.15 -8.04
N VAL A 185 -21.86 1.59 -7.84
CA VAL A 185 -21.25 1.73 -6.52
C VAL A 185 -21.39 3.16 -6.03
N ASP A 186 -22.08 3.32 -4.91
CA ASP A 186 -22.15 4.58 -4.19
C ASP A 186 -21.01 4.63 -3.16
N LYS A 187 -19.97 5.41 -3.46
CA LYS A 187 -18.77 5.56 -2.60
C LYS A 187 -19.00 6.50 -1.40
N THR A 188 -20.15 7.17 -1.35
CA THR A 188 -20.46 8.07 -0.24
C THR A 188 -21.15 7.34 0.92
N THR A 189 -21.81 6.23 0.62
CA THR A 189 -22.56 5.43 1.60
C THR A 189 -21.88 4.09 1.82
N HIS A 190 -21.57 3.76 3.07
CA HIS A 190 -21.01 2.46 3.46
C HIS A 190 -22.07 1.58 4.12
N VAL A 191 -22.06 0.29 3.79
CA VAL A 191 -23.08 -0.67 4.28
C VAL A 191 -22.60 -1.46 5.49
N ALA A 192 -21.32 -1.85 5.49
CA ALA A 192 -20.74 -2.69 6.55
C ALA A 192 -19.23 -2.49 6.64
N GLN A 193 -18.64 -2.95 7.73
CA GLN A 193 -17.18 -3.12 7.82
C GLN A 193 -16.73 -4.32 7.01
N LEU A 194 -15.48 -4.29 6.56
CA LEU A 194 -14.85 -5.44 5.89
C LEU A 194 -14.93 -6.67 6.81
N PRO A 195 -15.40 -7.84 6.33
CA PRO A 195 -15.57 -9.03 7.16
C PRO A 195 -14.23 -9.69 7.49
N LEU A 196 -13.53 -9.16 8.50
CA LEU A 196 -12.27 -9.69 8.98
C LEU A 196 -12.52 -10.81 9.99
N LEU A 197 -12.07 -12.03 9.67
CA LEU A 197 -12.21 -13.22 10.52
C LEU A 197 -11.04 -13.40 11.48
N LYS A 198 -9.84 -12.99 11.06
CA LYS A 198 -8.61 -13.12 11.86
C LYS A 198 -7.69 -11.95 11.64
N LYS A 199 -7.00 -11.57 12.70
CA LYS A 199 -6.00 -10.51 12.68
C LYS A 199 -4.62 -11.14 12.57
N VAL A 200 -3.82 -10.63 11.65
CA VAL A 200 -2.48 -11.16 11.33
C VAL A 200 -1.49 -10.02 11.29
N VAL A 201 -0.33 -10.24 11.90
CA VAL A 201 0.83 -9.35 11.78
C VAL A 201 2.09 -10.16 11.54
N THR A 202 3.07 -9.55 10.94
CA THR A 202 4.40 -10.15 10.83
C THR A 202 5.29 -9.71 11.99
N VAL A 203 6.24 -10.55 12.33
CA VAL A 203 7.33 -10.27 13.27
C VAL A 203 8.63 -10.76 12.66
N THR A 204 9.52 -9.82 12.42
CA THR A 204 10.84 -10.08 11.85
C THR A 204 11.85 -10.31 12.97
N ILE A 205 12.58 -11.43 12.88
CA ILE A 205 13.66 -11.79 13.80
C ILE A 205 14.95 -11.92 13.00
N GLY A 206 15.90 -11.06 13.30
CA GLY A 206 17.26 -11.09 12.80
C GLY A 206 18.15 -11.99 13.64
N LYS A 207 19.05 -12.75 13.00
CA LYS A 207 20.13 -13.48 13.64
C LYS A 207 21.45 -12.78 13.38
N LEU A 208 22.18 -12.51 14.46
CA LEU A 208 23.55 -12.00 14.41
C LEU A 208 24.44 -12.84 15.34
N GLY A 209 25.26 -13.72 14.77
CA GLY A 209 26.01 -14.73 15.53
C GLY A 209 25.07 -15.72 16.24
N LYS A 210 25.04 -15.67 17.57
CA LYS A 210 24.15 -16.48 18.41
C LYS A 210 22.92 -15.72 18.93
N ALA A 211 22.88 -14.42 18.75
CA ALA A 211 21.80 -13.57 19.21
C ALA A 211 20.66 -13.56 18.22
N LEU A 212 19.42 -13.45 18.76
CA LEU A 212 18.20 -13.20 18.01
C LEU A 212 17.71 -11.81 18.39
N ILE A 213 17.50 -10.94 17.43
CA ILE A 213 17.00 -9.59 17.61
C ILE A 213 15.65 -9.42 16.92
N VAL A 214 14.74 -8.74 17.59
CA VAL A 214 13.41 -8.43 17.05
C VAL A 214 13.45 -7.02 16.48
N ASP A 215 12.73 -6.78 15.38
CA ASP A 215 12.60 -5.47 14.76
C ASP A 215 13.98 -4.80 14.50
N PRO A 216 14.82 -5.37 13.61
CA PRO A 216 16.09 -4.76 13.26
C PRO A 216 15.87 -3.44 12.50
N ASP A 217 16.68 -2.41 12.80
CA ASP A 217 16.76 -1.20 11.99
C ASP A 217 17.61 -1.42 10.73
N LEU A 218 17.70 -0.41 9.87
CA LEU A 218 18.42 -0.50 8.59
C LEU A 218 19.90 -0.87 8.75
N GLU A 219 20.54 -0.34 9.80
CA GLU A 219 21.96 -0.61 10.06
C GLU A 219 22.17 -2.03 10.57
N GLU A 220 21.28 -2.51 11.40
CA GLU A 220 21.28 -3.88 11.90
C GLU A 220 20.95 -4.87 10.79
N GLU A 221 19.93 -4.58 9.94
CA GLU A 221 19.58 -5.44 8.80
C GLU A 221 20.77 -5.70 7.87
N SER A 222 21.60 -4.70 7.65
CA SER A 222 22.78 -4.81 6.78
C SER A 222 23.90 -5.68 7.34
N VAL A 223 23.90 -5.98 8.63
CA VAL A 223 24.92 -6.83 9.30
C VAL A 223 24.36 -8.16 9.77
N LEU A 224 23.08 -8.44 9.56
CA LEU A 224 22.48 -9.73 9.93
C LEU A 224 23.07 -10.89 9.13
N ASP A 225 23.30 -12.00 9.81
CA ASP A 225 23.63 -13.26 9.16
C ASP A 225 22.44 -13.82 8.37
N THR A 226 21.24 -13.67 8.92
CA THR A 226 19.98 -14.10 8.33
C THR A 226 18.80 -13.46 9.06
N LYS A 227 17.65 -13.32 8.40
CA LYS A 227 16.38 -12.91 9.01
C LYS A 227 15.29 -13.94 8.76
N ILE A 228 14.35 -14.06 9.72
CA ILE A 228 13.16 -14.88 9.60
C ILE A 228 11.97 -14.00 9.94
N ILE A 229 10.99 -14.00 9.05
CA ILE A 229 9.72 -13.31 9.19
C ILE A 229 8.67 -14.35 9.54
N PHE A 230 7.93 -14.14 10.62
CA PHE A 230 6.82 -14.99 11.04
C PHE A 230 5.53 -14.21 10.92
N ALA A 231 4.56 -14.70 10.16
CA ALA A 231 3.21 -14.19 10.15
C ALA A 231 2.42 -14.84 11.28
N ILE A 232 1.94 -14.05 12.24
CA ILE A 232 1.33 -14.52 13.51
C ILE A 232 -0.09 -14.00 13.59
N SER A 233 -1.04 -14.90 13.88
CA SER A 233 -2.43 -14.55 14.16
C SER A 233 -2.67 -14.21 15.63
N GLU A 234 -3.80 -13.58 15.94
CA GLU A 234 -4.22 -13.23 17.31
C GLU A 234 -4.30 -14.44 18.25
N ASP A 235 -4.67 -15.61 17.75
CA ASP A 235 -4.69 -16.88 18.51
C ASP A 235 -3.29 -17.53 18.63
N GLY A 236 -2.27 -16.93 18.03
CA GLY A 236 -0.87 -17.38 18.08
C GLY A 236 -0.54 -18.48 17.09
N LYS A 237 -1.39 -18.70 16.08
CA LYS A 237 -1.05 -19.58 14.97
C LYS A 237 -0.10 -18.88 14.00
N ILE A 238 0.73 -19.67 13.36
CA ILE A 238 1.65 -19.20 12.34
C ILE A 238 0.98 -19.37 10.98
N ALA A 239 0.76 -18.24 10.29
CA ALA A 239 0.21 -18.19 8.95
C ALA A 239 1.28 -18.46 7.88
N GLY A 240 2.52 -18.05 8.14
CA GLY A 240 3.63 -18.21 7.22
C GLY A 240 4.98 -17.97 7.88
N ILE A 241 6.01 -18.51 7.26
CA ILE A 241 7.40 -18.29 7.66
C ILE A 241 8.20 -18.00 6.39
N GLN A 242 8.94 -16.90 6.39
CA GLN A 242 9.87 -16.53 5.34
C GLN A 242 11.28 -16.43 5.93
N LYS A 243 12.26 -17.12 5.33
CA LYS A 243 13.66 -16.94 5.68
C LYS A 243 14.37 -16.21 4.56
N SER A 244 15.14 -15.17 4.89
CA SER A 244 16.00 -14.43 3.97
C SER A 244 17.42 -14.35 4.53
N GLY A 245 18.42 -14.23 3.64
CA GLY A 245 19.84 -14.21 4.00
C GLY A 245 20.55 -15.55 3.75
N LEU A 246 21.89 -15.50 3.70
CA LEU A 246 22.74 -16.61 3.23
C LEU A 246 23.08 -17.62 4.34
N SER A 247 23.09 -17.18 5.60
CA SER A 247 23.53 -18.02 6.71
C SER A 247 22.48 -19.06 7.11
N SER A 248 22.95 -20.19 7.63
CA SER A 248 22.11 -21.25 8.15
C SER A 248 21.55 -20.88 9.55
N ILE A 249 20.40 -21.45 9.86
CA ILE A 249 19.79 -21.38 11.18
C ILE A 249 19.47 -22.79 11.68
N THR A 250 19.74 -23.05 12.93
CA THR A 250 19.47 -24.34 13.55
C THR A 250 18.02 -24.49 13.95
N LYS A 251 17.55 -25.75 14.11
CA LYS A 251 16.18 -26.02 14.56
C LYS A 251 15.86 -25.33 15.90
N ASP A 252 16.78 -25.36 16.84
CA ASP A 252 16.57 -24.78 18.18
C ASP A 252 16.50 -23.25 18.13
N GLU A 253 17.24 -22.62 17.21
CA GLU A 253 17.15 -21.18 16.95
C GLU A 253 15.81 -20.80 16.33
N VAL A 254 15.31 -21.59 15.36
CA VAL A 254 13.98 -21.39 14.76
C VAL A 254 12.88 -21.50 15.81
N LEU A 255 12.91 -22.53 16.67
CA LEU A 255 11.91 -22.71 17.72
C LEU A 255 11.93 -21.53 18.73
N ARG A 256 13.12 -21.08 19.14
CA ARG A 256 13.24 -19.90 20.01
C ARG A 256 12.73 -18.62 19.33
N ALA A 257 13.07 -18.42 18.06
CA ALA A 257 12.58 -17.28 17.27
C ALA A 257 11.05 -17.31 17.16
N MET A 258 10.47 -18.47 16.91
CA MET A 258 9.02 -18.68 16.87
C MET A 258 8.33 -18.29 18.19
N ASP A 259 8.86 -18.74 19.33
CA ASP A 259 8.29 -18.39 20.64
C ASP A 259 8.36 -16.87 20.92
N ILE A 260 9.42 -16.21 20.49
CA ILE A 260 9.56 -14.75 20.58
C ILE A 260 8.54 -14.08 19.68
N ALA A 261 8.43 -14.54 18.42
CA ALA A 261 7.52 -13.97 17.42
C ALA A 261 6.06 -14.07 17.85
N ILE A 262 5.62 -15.20 18.40
CA ILE A 262 4.24 -15.39 18.90
C ILE A 262 3.91 -14.39 20.01
N ARG A 263 4.82 -14.17 20.95
CA ARG A 263 4.59 -13.19 22.02
C ARG A 263 4.50 -11.77 21.46
N LYS A 264 5.46 -11.39 20.61
CA LYS A 264 5.52 -10.04 20.03
C LYS A 264 4.39 -9.76 19.05
N GLY A 265 3.99 -10.75 18.24
CA GLY A 265 2.84 -10.63 17.36
C GLY A 265 1.53 -10.35 18.12
N ARG A 266 1.29 -11.03 19.23
CA ARG A 266 0.13 -10.76 20.09
C ARG A 266 0.19 -9.38 20.76
N GLU A 267 1.38 -8.91 21.16
CA GLU A 267 1.56 -7.56 21.67
C GLU A 267 1.23 -6.51 20.61
N LEU A 268 1.73 -6.68 19.38
CA LEU A 268 1.47 -5.78 18.26
C LEU A 268 0.00 -5.72 17.89
N ILE A 269 -0.70 -6.86 17.78
CA ILE A 269 -2.12 -6.90 17.47
C ILE A 269 -2.92 -6.08 18.48
N LYS A 270 -2.63 -6.21 19.79
CA LYS A 270 -3.31 -5.42 20.83
C LYS A 270 -3.05 -3.91 20.68
N ILE A 271 -1.81 -3.53 20.34
CA ILE A 271 -1.48 -2.10 20.11
C ILE A 271 -2.28 -1.57 18.92
N ILE A 272 -2.41 -2.35 17.86
CA ILE A 272 -3.17 -1.95 16.65
C ILE A 272 -4.65 -1.80 17.00
N GLU A 273 -5.24 -2.78 17.70
CA GLU A 273 -6.64 -2.73 18.12
C GLU A 273 -6.93 -1.48 18.95
N GLN A 274 -6.13 -1.23 19.96
CA GLN A 274 -6.29 -0.06 20.83
C GLN A 274 -6.16 1.27 20.06
N ALA A 275 -5.23 1.35 19.10
CA ALA A 275 -5.06 2.54 18.29
C ALA A 275 -6.25 2.79 17.35
N VAL A 276 -6.79 1.72 16.76
CA VAL A 276 -7.97 1.81 15.88
C VAL A 276 -9.22 2.15 16.68
N GLU A 277 -9.47 1.49 17.82
CA GLU A 277 -10.59 1.77 18.70
C GLU A 277 -10.58 3.22 19.19
N ALA A 278 -9.44 3.71 19.68
CA ALA A 278 -9.29 5.09 20.12
C ALA A 278 -9.56 6.12 19.00
N ALA A 279 -9.16 5.81 17.76
CA ALA A 279 -9.42 6.68 16.62
C ALA A 279 -10.89 6.68 16.20
N VAL A 280 -11.58 5.53 16.29
CA VAL A 280 -13.02 5.44 16.02
C VAL A 280 -13.81 6.24 17.05
N GLU A 281 -13.49 6.09 18.34
CA GLU A 281 -14.13 6.86 19.41
C GLU A 281 -13.94 8.39 19.26
N GLN A 282 -12.73 8.80 18.83
CA GLN A 282 -12.45 10.22 18.57
C GLN A 282 -13.24 10.75 17.37
N ALA A 283 -13.37 9.96 16.29
CA ALA A 283 -14.16 10.35 15.12
C ALA A 283 -15.64 10.49 15.46
N GLU A 284 -16.23 9.53 16.18
CA GLU A 284 -17.62 9.60 16.63
C GLU A 284 -17.88 10.78 17.57
N ALA A 285 -16.93 11.08 18.47
CA ALA A 285 -17.04 12.22 19.38
C ALA A 285 -16.99 13.55 18.63
N LYS A 286 -16.20 13.63 17.55
CA LYS A 286 -16.12 14.80 16.68
C LYS A 286 -17.42 15.01 15.89
N GLU A 287 -17.94 13.96 15.27
CA GLU A 287 -19.21 14.00 14.54
C GLU A 287 -20.38 14.42 15.44
N ARG A 288 -20.43 13.93 16.69
CA ARG A 288 -21.46 14.36 17.67
C ARG A 288 -21.37 15.85 17.98
N LYS A 289 -20.17 16.39 18.17
CA LYS A 289 -19.99 17.83 18.44
C LYS A 289 -20.39 18.69 17.24
N GLU A 290 -19.97 18.30 16.03
CA GLU A 290 -20.35 19.01 14.80
C GLU A 290 -21.87 18.97 14.56
N ALA A 291 -22.53 17.85 14.89
CA ALA A 291 -23.99 17.73 14.82
C ALA A 291 -24.72 18.55 15.90
N GLU A 292 -24.13 18.76 17.07
CA GLU A 292 -24.68 19.63 18.13
C GLU A 292 -24.50 21.09 17.76
N GLU A 293 -23.32 21.52 17.31
CA GLU A 293 -23.04 22.89 16.86
C GLU A 293 -23.89 23.27 15.64
N GLY A 294 -24.09 22.38 14.68
CA GLY A 294 -24.97 22.60 13.52
C GLY A 294 -26.45 22.80 13.90
N LYS A 295 -26.93 22.17 14.98
CA LYS A 295 -28.28 22.37 15.50
C LYS A 295 -28.42 23.70 16.24
N GLU A 296 -27.40 24.17 16.94
CA GLU A 296 -27.42 25.47 17.60
C GLU A 296 -27.41 26.63 16.58
N GLU A 297 -26.70 26.49 15.45
CA GLU A 297 -26.75 27.47 14.36
C GLU A 297 -28.09 27.51 13.62
N GLU A 298 -28.81 26.39 13.51
CA GLU A 298 -30.12 26.34 12.86
C GLU A 298 -31.22 26.95 13.73
N VAL A 299 -31.10 26.80 15.04
CA VAL A 299 -32.04 27.42 16.01
C VAL A 299 -31.92 28.96 16.06
N VAL A 300 -30.74 29.50 15.73
CA VAL A 300 -30.52 30.97 15.68
C VAL A 300 -31.05 31.62 14.39
N LYS A 301 -31.39 30.80 13.36
CA LYS A 301 -31.86 31.28 12.05
C LYS A 301 -33.38 31.20 11.83
N GLU A 302 -34.21 30.97 12.88
CA GLU A 302 -35.65 31.13 12.70
C GLU A 302 -36.00 32.63 12.51
N PRO A 303 -36.66 33.00 11.42
CA PRO A 303 -37.01 34.42 11.17
C PRO A 303 -38.15 34.84 12.06
N VAL A 304 -37.90 35.87 12.88
CA VAL A 304 -38.96 36.66 13.52
C VAL A 304 -39.77 37.27 12.39
N LYS A 305 -40.96 36.70 12.14
CA LYS A 305 -42.00 37.30 11.29
C LYS A 305 -42.92 38.15 12.18
N ASP A 306 -43.21 39.31 11.60
CA ASP A 306 -44.29 40.25 11.89
C ASP A 306 -44.11 41.17 13.09
N VAL A 307 -43.84 42.46 12.77
CA VAL A 307 -44.69 43.59 13.11
C VAL A 307 -44.32 44.84 12.27
N GLU A 308 -45.39 45.36 11.63
CA GLU A 308 -45.67 46.74 11.22
C GLU A 308 -45.12 47.34 9.88
N LYS A 309 -46.10 47.46 8.99
CA LYS A 309 -46.15 48.46 7.94
C LYS A 309 -46.32 49.86 8.52
N GLU A 310 -45.57 50.83 8.03
CA GLU A 310 -46.05 52.14 7.62
C GLU A 310 -44.99 52.96 6.89
N LYS A 311 -45.36 53.32 5.66
CA LYS A 311 -45.08 54.53 4.83
C LYS A 311 -43.81 55.34 5.06
N ALA A 312 -43.05 55.54 4.00
CA ALA A 312 -42.89 56.88 3.37
C ALA A 312 -42.02 56.79 2.08
N GLU A 313 -42.40 57.55 1.16
CA GLU A 313 -42.03 57.84 -0.22
C GLU A 313 -40.60 58.42 -0.40
N GLU A 314 -40.17 58.36 -1.69
CA GLU A 314 -39.19 59.26 -2.39
C GLU A 314 -37.68 59.03 -2.07
N GLU A 315 -36.81 59.05 -2.99
CA GLU A 315 -36.55 59.18 -4.43
C GLU A 315 -35.08 58.72 -4.71
N PRO A 316 -34.62 58.64 -5.96
CA PRO A 316 -33.49 57.78 -6.34
C PRO A 316 -32.18 58.56 -6.45
N THR A 317 -31.06 57.94 -6.08
CA THR A 317 -29.75 58.42 -6.52
C THR A 317 -28.70 57.35 -6.74
N LYS A 318 -28.21 57.38 -7.95
CA LYS A 318 -26.89 57.09 -8.48
C LYS A 318 -26.32 55.64 -8.40
N LYS A 319 -26.36 55.03 -9.57
CA LYS A 319 -25.44 54.02 -10.02
C LYS A 319 -24.00 54.59 -10.00
N GLU A 320 -23.10 53.97 -9.28
CA GLU A 320 -21.66 54.07 -9.55
C GLU A 320 -21.21 52.86 -10.35
N ALA A 321 -20.51 53.12 -11.46
CA ALA A 321 -19.99 52.17 -12.41
C ALA A 321 -18.72 51.55 -11.87
N VAL A 322 -18.63 50.21 -11.91
CA VAL A 322 -17.40 49.44 -11.70
C VAL A 322 -16.61 49.44 -13.03
N PRO A 323 -15.29 49.67 -13.02
CA PRO A 323 -14.51 49.80 -14.25
C PRO A 323 -14.31 48.48 -14.97
N ALA A 324 -14.42 48.50 -16.28
CA ALA A 324 -14.34 47.42 -17.26
C ALA A 324 -12.88 46.91 -17.53
N ALA A 325 -12.12 46.63 -16.51
CA ALA A 325 -10.73 46.17 -16.67
C ALA A 325 -10.47 44.72 -16.25
N GLN A 326 -11.48 43.98 -15.77
CA GLN A 326 -11.30 42.58 -15.32
C GLN A 326 -11.88 41.52 -16.25
N GLU A 327 -12.61 41.89 -17.30
CA GLU A 327 -13.18 40.92 -18.26
C GLU A 327 -12.22 40.53 -19.39
N GLU A 328 -11.19 41.32 -19.68
CA GLU A 328 -10.22 40.98 -20.75
C GLU A 328 -9.15 39.95 -20.31
N GLU A 329 -8.79 39.86 -19.03
CA GLU A 329 -7.83 38.85 -18.58
C GLU A 329 -8.39 37.41 -18.50
N VAL A 330 -9.71 37.26 -18.33
CA VAL A 330 -10.35 35.93 -18.26
C VAL A 330 -10.50 35.31 -19.65
N GLN A 331 -10.75 36.13 -20.69
CA GLN A 331 -10.88 35.64 -22.07
C GLN A 331 -9.53 35.28 -22.72
N GLN A 332 -8.41 35.87 -22.28
CA GLN A 332 -7.07 35.49 -22.76
C GLN A 332 -6.51 34.24 -22.10
N ALA A 333 -7.01 33.86 -20.92
CA ALA A 333 -6.63 32.62 -20.25
C ALA A 333 -7.34 31.36 -20.79
N GLU A 334 -8.56 31.51 -21.32
CA GLU A 334 -9.30 30.40 -21.94
C GLU A 334 -8.81 30.07 -23.36
N THR A 335 -8.34 31.06 -24.14
CA THR A 335 -7.80 30.83 -25.48
C THR A 335 -6.45 30.11 -25.46
N ARG A 336 -5.61 30.32 -24.43
CA ARG A 336 -4.34 29.62 -24.27
C ARG A 336 -4.45 28.17 -23.77
N ARG A 337 -5.59 27.77 -23.19
CA ARG A 337 -5.86 26.37 -22.81
C ARG A 337 -6.40 25.52 -23.97
N GLY A 338 -6.92 26.11 -25.01
CA GLY A 338 -7.43 25.40 -26.19
C GLY A 338 -6.32 24.92 -27.14
N GLU A 339 -5.28 25.73 -27.33
CA GLU A 339 -4.19 25.40 -28.27
C GLU A 339 -3.21 24.34 -27.79
N GLY A 340 -2.95 24.24 -26.46
CA GLY A 340 -2.10 23.18 -25.89
C GLY A 340 -2.74 21.79 -25.85
N GLY A 341 -4.03 21.67 -26.02
CA GLY A 341 -4.77 20.41 -26.01
C GLY A 341 -4.80 19.66 -27.34
N GLU A 342 -4.63 20.36 -28.45
CA GLU A 342 -4.57 19.75 -29.78
C GLU A 342 -3.16 19.27 -30.13
N GLU A 343 -2.10 19.99 -29.73
CA GLU A 343 -0.71 19.54 -29.89
C GLU A 343 -0.41 18.27 -29.04
N ALA A 344 -0.89 18.20 -27.81
CA ALA A 344 -0.70 17.02 -26.96
C ALA A 344 -1.42 15.76 -27.48
N LYS A 345 -2.55 15.91 -28.18
CA LYS A 345 -3.24 14.79 -28.82
C LYS A 345 -2.56 14.31 -30.09
N ALA A 346 -1.95 15.22 -30.84
CA ALA A 346 -1.20 14.86 -32.04
C ALA A 346 0.10 14.11 -31.71
N GLU A 347 0.81 14.50 -30.65
CA GLU A 347 2.00 13.79 -30.17
C GLU A 347 1.66 12.40 -29.61
N GLU A 348 0.50 12.22 -28.96
CA GLU A 348 0.05 10.92 -28.46
C GLU A 348 -0.40 9.96 -29.57
N GLU A 349 -0.95 10.45 -30.67
CA GLU A 349 -1.26 9.64 -31.86
C GLU A 349 0.01 9.23 -32.62
N GLU A 350 0.98 10.13 -32.82
CA GLU A 350 2.27 9.77 -33.42
C GLU A 350 3.06 8.77 -32.58
N ALA A 351 3.02 8.86 -31.25
CA ALA A 351 3.66 7.88 -30.37
C ALA A 351 3.02 6.49 -30.49
N LYS A 352 1.70 6.39 -30.58
CA LYS A 352 0.97 5.14 -30.79
C LYS A 352 1.18 4.51 -32.18
N GLU A 353 1.41 5.30 -33.21
CA GLU A 353 1.77 4.78 -34.53
C GLU A 353 3.19 4.20 -34.55
N ARG A 354 4.15 4.86 -33.92
CA ARG A 354 5.54 4.36 -33.81
C ARG A 354 5.62 3.06 -33.01
N GLU A 355 4.84 2.94 -31.94
CA GLU A 355 4.78 1.71 -31.14
C GLU A 355 4.19 0.53 -31.92
N LYS A 356 3.21 0.77 -32.79
CA LYS A 356 2.67 -0.24 -33.70
C LYS A 356 3.66 -0.69 -34.77
N GLU A 357 4.45 0.22 -35.34
CA GLU A 357 5.50 -0.12 -36.30
C GLU A 357 6.64 -0.95 -35.64
N GLU A 358 7.03 -0.64 -34.40
CA GLU A 358 8.02 -1.44 -33.67
C GLU A 358 7.53 -2.85 -33.34
N ILE A 359 6.22 -3.03 -33.07
CA ILE A 359 5.62 -4.35 -32.80
C ILE A 359 5.55 -5.22 -34.06
N GLU A 360 5.35 -4.61 -35.24
CA GLU A 360 5.34 -5.36 -36.52
C GLU A 360 6.75 -5.72 -37.03
N GLU A 361 7.79 -4.95 -36.67
CA GLU A 361 9.19 -5.26 -37.09
C GLU A 361 9.86 -6.34 -36.26
N LYS A 362 9.49 -6.52 -34.97
CA LYS A 362 10.12 -7.53 -34.08
C LYS A 362 10.03 -8.98 -34.59
N PRO A 363 8.88 -9.50 -35.06
CA PRO A 363 8.82 -10.89 -35.52
C PRO A 363 9.61 -11.18 -36.84
N LYS A 364 9.90 -10.15 -37.66
CA LYS A 364 10.71 -10.31 -38.86
C LYS A 364 12.21 -10.44 -38.55
N LYS A 365 12.69 -9.71 -37.54
CA LYS A 365 14.13 -9.80 -37.16
C LYS A 365 14.45 -11.07 -36.38
N GLU A 366 13.52 -11.63 -35.61
CA GLU A 366 13.71 -12.95 -34.97
C GLU A 366 13.74 -14.10 -35.97
N GLN A 367 12.90 -14.10 -37.00
CA GLN A 367 12.91 -15.13 -38.05
C GLN A 367 14.17 -15.09 -38.93
N GLU A 368 14.73 -13.91 -39.18
CA GLU A 368 16.02 -13.78 -39.89
C GLU A 368 17.21 -14.19 -39.01
N GLY A 369 17.16 -14.02 -37.69
CA GLY A 369 18.17 -14.49 -36.73
C GLY A 369 18.22 -16.02 -36.64
N GLU A 370 17.06 -16.67 -36.46
CA GLU A 370 16.95 -18.13 -36.39
C GLU A 370 17.33 -18.82 -37.72
N ALA A 371 17.09 -18.18 -38.86
CA ALA A 371 17.51 -18.73 -40.18
C ALA A 371 19.05 -18.69 -40.38
N ARG A 372 19.73 -17.68 -39.85
CA ARG A 372 21.19 -17.57 -39.89
C ARG A 372 21.87 -18.55 -38.95
N GLU A 373 21.35 -18.75 -37.75
CA GLU A 373 21.89 -19.68 -36.75
C GLU A 373 21.79 -21.16 -37.23
N LYS A 374 20.71 -21.52 -37.96
CA LYS A 374 20.57 -22.85 -38.56
C LYS A 374 21.53 -23.11 -39.71
N VAL A 375 21.90 -22.12 -40.50
CA VAL A 375 22.86 -22.26 -41.59
C VAL A 375 24.28 -22.42 -41.05
N GLU A 376 24.68 -21.68 -40.00
CA GLU A 376 25.99 -21.85 -39.38
C GLU A 376 26.16 -23.21 -38.67
N THR A 377 25.10 -23.78 -38.09
CA THR A 377 25.18 -25.10 -37.44
C THR A 377 25.22 -26.26 -38.43
N GLU A 378 24.64 -26.13 -39.62
CA GLU A 378 24.76 -27.16 -40.68
C GLU A 378 26.13 -27.16 -41.37
N GLU A 379 26.80 -26.02 -41.50
CA GLU A 379 28.19 -25.96 -42.04
C GLU A 379 29.23 -26.57 -41.07
N VAL A 380 29.09 -26.44 -39.77
CA VAL A 380 30.02 -26.98 -38.77
C VAL A 380 29.91 -28.51 -38.64
N VAL A 381 28.71 -29.08 -38.81
CA VAL A 381 28.51 -30.54 -38.75
C VAL A 381 28.99 -31.25 -40.05
N GLY A 382 28.98 -30.55 -41.20
CA GLY A 382 29.47 -31.10 -42.47
C GLY A 382 30.99 -31.21 -42.56
N GLU A 383 31.78 -30.50 -41.75
CA GLU A 383 33.25 -30.60 -41.75
C GLU A 383 33.81 -31.69 -40.80
N GLU A 384 33.05 -32.15 -39.81
CA GLU A 384 33.48 -33.22 -38.89
C GLU A 384 33.29 -34.67 -39.46
N GLU A 385 32.46 -34.87 -40.47
CA GLU A 385 32.29 -36.21 -41.13
C GLU A 385 33.25 -36.46 -42.29
N SER A 386 34.19 -35.56 -42.60
CA SER A 386 35.11 -35.66 -43.75
C SER A 386 36.59 -35.80 -43.37
N ASN A 387 36.92 -36.21 -42.14
CA ASN A 387 38.30 -36.53 -41.74
C ASN A 387 38.37 -37.84 -40.99
#